data_cdfef41e49ec747413da5f737c63f619
#
_entry.id   cdfef41e49ec747413da5f737c63f619
#
_cell.length_a   1.000
_cell.length_b   1.000
_cell.length_c   1.000
_cell.angle_alpha   90.00
_cell.angle_beta   90.00
_cell.angle_gamma   90.00
#
_symmetry.space_group_name_H-M   'P 1'
#
loop_
_entity.id
_entity.type
_entity.pdbx_description
1 polymer ?
#
loop_
_entity_poly.entity_id
_entity_poly.type
_entity_poly.pdbx_seq_one_letter_code
_entity_poly.pdbx_strand_id
1 'polypeptide(L)'
;CIRDRYGDAFYLLDSEQFQKNFIELRDTFRSIYPNFNIAYSYKTNYTPKFCKLVDKMGGYAEVVSEMEMEIALRCGVKHNRIIWNGPIKNSQKLEEFLVAGGIDNVDCIEELDIIKGIAKRHPSNTINLGIRCNYEVGDGVVSRFGFDVDSDDFKKILDYVQDTTNVHFYNFQCHFAKRQIEYWPARAKGMVELIDRLGIIPERIDIGGGLFGKMDDSLKAQFSGEIPNYQQYAEAAATVFAEYLKDKSVKPELIIEPGSAVVGDCMKFVGTVKTIKNVRGKYIATVLGSQKNISMSGVNPPMQVIAMGGEQQEYSELDLVGFTCIEGDVLYHNYDGKLGREDAIVINNCGSYSLVMKPPFILPNFPVLDICGEKVEVIKKGEVFDDIFHTFAF
;
A
#
# COMPACT_ATOMS: atom_id res chain seq x y z
N CYS A 1 -12.48 22.57 19.79
CA CYS A 1 -12.81 21.35 19.02
C CYS A 1 -11.95 21.28 17.76
N ILE A 2 -11.50 20.10 17.33
CA ILE A 2 -10.72 19.90 16.08
C ILE A 2 -11.55 20.36 14.89
N ARG A 3 -12.85 20.05 14.87
CA ARG A 3 -13.79 20.45 13.81
C ARG A 3 -13.86 21.96 13.62
N ASP A 4 -13.89 22.74 14.70
CA ASP A 4 -13.98 24.21 14.63
C ASP A 4 -12.76 24.84 13.95
N ARG A 5 -11.61 24.15 14.02
CA ARG A 5 -10.34 24.63 13.51
C ARG A 5 -10.03 24.13 12.09
N TYR A 6 -10.44 22.90 11.77
CA TYR A 6 -10.02 22.22 10.53
C TYR A 6 -11.18 21.87 9.59
N GLY A 7 -12.43 22.21 9.97
CA GLY A 7 -13.63 22.00 9.18
C GLY A 7 -14.38 20.72 9.55
N ASP A 8 -15.51 20.55 8.89
CA ASP A 8 -16.53 19.54 9.21
C ASP A 8 -16.20 18.12 8.67
N ALA A 9 -15.11 17.99 7.88
CA ALA A 9 -14.61 16.69 7.45
C ALA A 9 -13.09 16.70 7.32
N PHE A 10 -12.43 15.64 7.78
CA PHE A 10 -10.97 15.48 7.77
C PHE A 10 -10.57 14.03 8.00
N TYR A 11 -9.30 13.72 7.69
CA TYR A 11 -8.70 12.46 8.09
C TYR A 11 -7.89 12.64 9.37
N LEU A 12 -7.93 11.63 10.23
CA LEU A 12 -7.06 11.48 11.38
C LEU A 12 -6.07 10.34 11.11
N LEU A 13 -4.80 10.65 11.16
CA LEU A 13 -3.70 9.72 11.00
C LEU A 13 -3.18 9.34 12.38
N ASP A 14 -2.80 8.08 12.55
CA ASP A 14 -2.15 7.54 13.74
C ASP A 14 -0.76 7.03 13.38
N SER A 15 0.22 7.90 13.50
CA SER A 15 1.61 7.58 13.18
C SER A 15 2.27 6.63 14.19
N GLU A 16 1.78 6.56 15.42
CA GLU A 16 2.26 5.61 16.44
C GLU A 16 1.77 4.19 16.13
N GLN A 17 0.50 4.06 15.75
CA GLN A 17 -0.06 2.77 15.33
C GLN A 17 0.67 2.23 14.10
N PHE A 18 1.00 3.10 13.13
CA PHE A 18 1.78 2.71 11.95
C PHE A 18 3.16 2.14 12.35
N GLN A 19 3.87 2.82 13.26
CA GLN A 19 5.16 2.33 13.75
C GLN A 19 5.03 0.97 14.46
N LYS A 20 4.01 0.81 15.29
CA LYS A 20 3.72 -0.47 15.99
C LYS A 20 3.48 -1.60 14.98
N ASN A 21 2.64 -1.37 13.98
CA ASN A 21 2.34 -2.37 12.95
C ASN A 21 3.59 -2.75 12.15
N PHE A 22 4.39 -1.75 11.74
CA PHE A 22 5.63 -1.98 10.99
C PHE A 22 6.64 -2.81 11.79
N ILE A 23 6.87 -2.43 13.05
CA ILE A 23 7.82 -3.12 13.94
C ILE A 23 7.33 -4.54 14.23
N GLU A 24 6.07 -4.72 14.58
CA GLU A 24 5.49 -6.03 14.87
C GLU A 24 5.59 -6.97 13.65
N LEU A 25 5.19 -6.50 12.47
CA LEU A 25 5.29 -7.31 11.24
C LEU A 25 6.74 -7.70 10.95
N ARG A 26 7.67 -6.74 11.01
CA ARG A 26 9.09 -6.98 10.78
C ARG A 26 9.67 -7.98 11.79
N ASP A 27 9.41 -7.78 13.07
CA ASP A 27 10.02 -8.58 14.13
C ASP A 27 9.41 -9.99 14.16
N THR A 28 8.15 -10.15 13.77
CA THR A 28 7.50 -11.45 13.57
C THR A 28 8.21 -12.26 12.48
N PHE A 29 8.46 -11.68 11.32
CA PHE A 29 9.20 -12.35 10.25
C PHE A 29 10.66 -12.64 10.66
N ARG A 30 11.31 -11.68 11.34
CA ARG A 30 12.70 -11.85 11.84
C ARG A 30 12.85 -12.95 12.86
N SER A 31 11.81 -13.27 13.62
CA SER A 31 11.83 -14.38 14.56
C SER A 31 12.04 -15.75 13.89
N ILE A 32 11.66 -15.86 12.60
CA ILE A 32 11.80 -17.07 11.77
C ILE A 32 13.01 -16.94 10.83
N TYR A 33 13.15 -15.81 10.16
CA TYR A 33 14.25 -15.54 9.23
C TYR A 33 14.91 -14.19 9.58
N PRO A 34 16.02 -14.18 10.34
CA PRO A 34 16.63 -12.97 10.91
C PRO A 34 17.06 -11.91 9.90
N ASN A 35 17.53 -12.32 8.69
CA ASN A 35 17.89 -11.38 7.62
C ASN A 35 16.66 -10.97 6.79
N PHE A 36 15.73 -10.30 7.43
CA PHE A 36 14.46 -9.88 6.86
C PHE A 36 14.25 -8.37 6.94
N ASN A 37 13.59 -7.79 5.95
CA ASN A 37 13.19 -6.38 5.95
C ASN A 37 11.85 -6.16 5.23
N ILE A 38 11.36 -4.92 5.29
CA ILE A 38 10.11 -4.47 4.68
C ILE A 38 10.40 -3.41 3.62
N ALA A 39 9.81 -3.55 2.45
CA ALA A 39 9.68 -2.51 1.45
C ALA A 39 8.23 -1.98 1.46
N TYR A 40 8.00 -0.81 2.02
CA TYR A 40 6.65 -0.27 2.17
C TYR A 40 6.08 0.20 0.83
N SER A 41 4.90 -0.31 0.47
CA SER A 41 4.20 0.00 -0.78
C SER A 41 3.57 1.40 -0.78
N TYR A 42 4.22 2.38 -1.40
CA TYR A 42 3.76 3.76 -1.46
C TYR A 42 2.40 3.92 -2.13
N LYS A 43 2.10 3.12 -3.17
CA LYS A 43 0.79 3.10 -3.84
C LYS A 43 -0.41 2.90 -2.90
N THR A 44 -0.19 2.32 -1.73
CA THR A 44 -1.26 2.14 -0.75
C THR A 44 -1.54 3.43 0.03
N ASN A 45 -0.49 4.14 0.42
CA ASN A 45 -0.58 5.44 1.08
C ASN A 45 0.79 6.11 1.14
N TYR A 46 1.05 7.05 0.26
CA TYR A 46 2.30 7.79 0.18
C TYR A 46 2.33 9.06 1.05
N THR A 47 1.55 9.12 2.12
CA THR A 47 1.63 10.27 3.05
C THR A 47 3.06 10.44 3.55
N PRO A 48 3.69 11.63 3.38
CA PRO A 48 5.10 11.84 3.70
C PRO A 48 5.49 11.49 5.14
N LYS A 49 4.57 11.61 6.09
CA LYS A 49 4.79 11.20 7.49
C LYS A 49 5.11 9.71 7.57
N PHE A 50 4.33 8.84 6.91
CA PHE A 50 4.56 7.40 6.88
C PHE A 50 5.84 7.06 6.13
N CYS A 51 6.07 7.68 4.96
CA CYS A 51 7.29 7.47 4.17
C CYS A 51 8.57 7.74 4.97
N LYS A 52 8.62 8.86 5.69
CA LYS A 52 9.75 9.20 6.57
C LYS A 52 9.91 8.23 7.75
N LEU A 53 8.81 7.73 8.31
CA LEU A 53 8.87 6.74 9.39
C LEU A 53 9.44 5.41 8.89
N VAL A 54 9.07 4.96 7.69
CA VAL A 54 9.63 3.74 7.09
C VAL A 54 11.15 3.86 6.94
N ASP A 55 11.64 4.95 6.36
CA ASP A 55 13.08 5.19 6.20
C ASP A 55 13.80 5.22 7.55
N LYS A 56 13.24 5.95 8.53
CA LYS A 56 13.77 6.01 9.90
C LYS A 56 13.84 4.63 10.58
N MET A 57 12.88 3.75 10.31
CA MET A 57 12.86 2.38 10.84
C MET A 57 13.73 1.40 10.04
N GLY A 58 14.42 1.87 8.99
CA GLY A 58 15.32 1.08 8.16
C GLY A 58 14.62 0.24 7.09
N GLY A 59 13.35 0.54 6.77
CA GLY A 59 12.62 -0.07 5.67
C GLY A 59 13.03 0.51 4.32
N TYR A 60 12.58 -0.10 3.23
CA TYR A 60 12.73 0.39 1.86
C TYR A 60 11.44 1.08 1.40
N ALA A 61 11.56 2.00 0.44
CA ALA A 61 10.42 2.53 -0.31
C ALA A 61 10.17 1.64 -1.53
N GLU A 62 9.03 0.93 -1.58
CA GLU A 62 8.55 0.30 -2.81
C GLU A 62 7.69 1.32 -3.55
N VAL A 63 8.10 1.63 -4.77
CA VAL A 63 7.46 2.61 -5.64
C VAL A 63 7.12 1.99 -7.00
N VAL A 64 6.02 2.44 -7.62
CA VAL A 64 5.57 1.92 -8.92
C VAL A 64 5.44 3.02 -9.98
N SER A 65 5.88 4.22 -9.66
CA SER A 65 5.87 5.37 -10.58
C SER A 65 6.97 6.37 -10.24
N GLU A 66 7.30 7.22 -11.22
CA GLU A 66 8.20 8.36 -11.01
C GLU A 66 7.64 9.37 -9.99
N MET A 67 6.31 9.51 -9.90
CA MET A 67 5.68 10.36 -8.89
C MET A 67 5.98 9.84 -7.47
N GLU A 68 5.83 8.55 -7.23
CA GLU A 68 6.11 7.96 -5.92
C GLU A 68 7.61 7.99 -5.60
N MET A 69 8.47 7.77 -6.59
CA MET A 69 9.92 7.95 -6.45
C MET A 69 10.28 9.38 -6.04
N GLU A 70 9.70 10.39 -6.69
CA GLU A 70 9.92 11.80 -6.34
C GLU A 70 9.45 12.10 -4.91
N ILE A 71 8.33 11.51 -4.47
CA ILE A 71 7.87 11.62 -3.08
C ILE A 71 8.92 11.03 -2.13
N ALA A 72 9.46 9.84 -2.44
CA ALA A 72 10.48 9.20 -1.62
C ALA A 72 11.74 10.10 -1.50
N LEU A 73 12.22 10.62 -2.61
CA LEU A 73 13.40 11.51 -2.64
C LEU A 73 13.16 12.80 -1.84
N ARG A 74 11.99 13.43 -1.97
CA ARG A 74 11.63 14.62 -1.17
C ARG A 74 11.42 14.31 0.31
N CYS A 75 11.11 13.08 0.65
CA CYS A 75 11.10 12.60 2.04
C CYS A 75 12.50 12.37 2.61
N GLY A 76 13.56 12.43 1.77
CA GLY A 76 14.96 12.22 2.16
C GLY A 76 15.45 10.78 1.99
N VAL A 77 14.66 9.90 1.39
CA VAL A 77 15.03 8.51 1.14
C VAL A 77 16.15 8.47 0.06
N LYS A 78 17.22 7.74 0.33
CA LYS A 78 18.33 7.59 -0.62
C LYS A 78 17.96 6.64 -1.75
N HIS A 79 18.48 6.84 -2.97
CA HIS A 79 18.19 6.01 -4.13
C HIS A 79 18.38 4.51 -3.87
N ASN A 80 19.46 4.11 -3.19
CA ASN A 80 19.73 2.71 -2.84
C ASN A 80 18.77 2.12 -1.76
N ARG A 81 17.84 2.93 -1.26
CA ARG A 81 16.75 2.52 -0.36
C ARG A 81 15.38 2.55 -1.05
N ILE A 82 15.36 2.75 -2.37
CA ILE A 82 14.17 2.75 -3.20
C ILE A 82 14.21 1.55 -4.13
N ILE A 83 13.13 0.79 -4.18
CA ILE A 83 12.89 -0.32 -5.10
C ILE A 83 11.80 0.13 -6.05
N TRP A 84 12.14 0.21 -7.34
CA TRP A 84 11.18 0.63 -8.36
C TRP A 84 10.59 -0.58 -9.08
N ASN A 85 9.32 -0.83 -8.82
CA ASN A 85 8.49 -1.83 -9.47
C ASN A 85 7.61 -1.18 -10.55
N GLY A 86 6.77 -2.01 -11.18
CA GLY A 86 5.71 -1.55 -12.07
C GLY A 86 6.03 -1.74 -13.54
N PRO A 87 4.97 -1.85 -14.36
CA PRO A 87 5.08 -2.28 -15.76
C PRO A 87 5.42 -1.15 -16.74
N ILE A 88 5.40 0.10 -16.28
CA ILE A 88 5.69 1.27 -17.14
C ILE A 88 6.63 2.20 -16.37
N LYS A 89 7.78 2.48 -16.95
CA LYS A 89 8.78 3.40 -16.42
C LYS A 89 9.23 4.37 -17.51
N ASN A 90 9.34 5.64 -17.15
CA ASN A 90 9.90 6.64 -18.05
C ASN A 90 11.40 6.38 -18.23
N SER A 91 11.88 6.23 -19.46
CA SER A 91 13.26 5.82 -19.75
C SER A 91 14.31 6.81 -19.23
N GLN A 92 14.04 8.11 -19.31
CA GLN A 92 14.97 9.14 -18.80
C GLN A 92 15.02 9.09 -17.26
N LYS A 93 13.89 8.96 -16.60
CA LYS A 93 13.82 8.85 -15.14
C LYS A 93 14.43 7.55 -14.63
N LEU A 94 14.26 6.46 -15.36
CA LEU A 94 14.91 5.18 -15.06
C LEU A 94 16.43 5.31 -15.15
N GLU A 95 16.96 5.98 -16.17
CA GLU A 95 18.39 6.25 -16.31
C GLU A 95 18.94 7.08 -15.13
N GLU A 96 18.29 8.20 -14.81
CA GLU A 96 18.65 9.05 -13.65
C GLU A 96 18.66 8.23 -12.34
N PHE A 97 17.66 7.41 -12.12
CA PHE A 97 17.47 6.60 -10.93
C PHE A 97 18.52 5.49 -10.79
N LEU A 98 18.79 4.73 -11.86
CA LEU A 98 19.77 3.65 -11.86
C LEU A 98 21.20 4.16 -11.72
N VAL A 99 21.53 5.25 -12.41
CA VAL A 99 22.86 5.90 -12.29
C VAL A 99 23.10 6.45 -10.88
N ALA A 100 22.05 6.87 -10.19
CA ALA A 100 22.10 7.29 -8.79
C ALA A 100 22.13 6.12 -7.77
N GLY A 101 22.13 4.86 -8.23
CA GLY A 101 22.23 3.66 -7.41
C GLY A 101 20.92 3.12 -6.91
N GLY A 102 19.80 3.49 -7.53
CA GLY A 102 18.48 2.89 -7.25
C GLY A 102 18.40 1.43 -7.69
N ILE A 103 17.38 0.72 -7.25
CA ILE A 103 17.15 -0.71 -7.53
C ILE A 103 15.89 -0.82 -8.38
N ASP A 104 16.03 -1.37 -9.58
CA ASP A 104 14.94 -1.58 -10.51
C ASP A 104 14.59 -3.05 -10.64
N ASN A 105 13.32 -3.42 -10.44
CA ASN A 105 12.81 -4.75 -10.73
C ASN A 105 12.21 -4.74 -12.14
N VAL A 106 12.94 -5.31 -13.08
CA VAL A 106 12.58 -5.37 -14.50
C VAL A 106 11.33 -6.23 -14.67
N ASP A 107 10.31 -5.66 -15.32
CA ASP A 107 8.98 -6.29 -15.47
C ASP A 107 8.78 -6.96 -16.85
N CYS A 108 9.46 -6.49 -17.91
CA CYS A 108 9.28 -6.97 -19.26
C CYS A 108 10.53 -6.83 -20.14
N ILE A 109 10.52 -7.46 -21.31
CA ILE A 109 11.69 -7.50 -22.21
C ILE A 109 11.96 -6.13 -22.88
N GLU A 110 10.95 -5.30 -23.09
CA GLU A 110 11.09 -3.97 -23.64
C GLU A 110 11.88 -3.04 -22.70
N GLU A 111 11.72 -3.23 -21.40
CA GLU A 111 12.48 -2.51 -20.39
C GLU A 111 13.96 -2.90 -20.39
N LEU A 112 14.27 -4.17 -20.68
CA LEU A 112 15.64 -4.65 -20.82
C LEU A 112 16.39 -3.90 -21.95
N ASP A 113 15.73 -3.56 -23.05
CA ASP A 113 16.39 -2.84 -24.14
C ASP A 113 16.72 -1.40 -23.75
N ILE A 114 15.90 -0.77 -22.92
CA ILE A 114 16.22 0.54 -22.31
C ILE A 114 17.43 0.41 -21.39
N ILE A 115 17.46 -0.59 -20.53
CA ILE A 115 18.56 -0.83 -19.58
C ILE A 115 19.88 -1.11 -20.26
N LYS A 116 19.88 -1.90 -21.35
CA LYS A 116 21.09 -2.11 -22.20
C LYS A 116 21.68 -0.80 -22.70
N GLY A 117 20.82 0.12 -23.12
CA GLY A 117 21.22 1.46 -23.53
C GLY A 117 21.84 2.25 -22.38
N ILE A 118 21.25 2.19 -21.20
CA ILE A 118 21.74 2.86 -19.98
C ILE A 118 23.11 2.30 -19.58
N ALA A 119 23.24 1.01 -19.42
CA ALA A 119 24.49 0.36 -19.04
C ALA A 119 25.64 0.69 -20.01
N LYS A 120 25.36 0.76 -21.30
CA LYS A 120 26.34 1.15 -22.33
C LYS A 120 26.77 2.62 -22.22
N ARG A 121 25.87 3.53 -21.87
CA ARG A 121 26.17 4.97 -21.70
C ARG A 121 26.93 5.25 -20.40
N HIS A 122 26.77 4.41 -19.39
CA HIS A 122 27.31 4.59 -18.05
C HIS A 122 28.21 3.42 -17.59
N PRO A 123 29.30 3.11 -18.31
CA PRO A 123 30.10 1.90 -18.04
C PRO A 123 30.85 1.94 -16.70
N SER A 124 30.98 3.12 -16.08
CA SER A 124 31.61 3.29 -14.76
C SER A 124 30.63 3.20 -13.58
N ASN A 125 29.30 3.16 -13.86
CA ASN A 125 28.29 3.06 -12.82
C ASN A 125 27.86 1.60 -12.66
N THR A 126 27.57 1.20 -11.44
CA THR A 126 26.89 -0.07 -11.15
C THR A 126 25.39 0.11 -11.30
N ILE A 127 24.76 -0.68 -12.15
CA ILE A 127 23.34 -0.69 -12.41
C ILE A 127 22.72 -1.84 -11.61
N ASN A 128 21.93 -1.53 -10.58
CA ASN A 128 21.33 -2.55 -9.71
C ASN A 128 19.99 -3.01 -10.27
N LEU A 129 19.89 -4.27 -10.64
CA LEU A 129 18.69 -4.86 -11.22
C LEU A 129 18.18 -6.03 -10.40
N GLY A 130 16.85 -6.08 -10.25
CA GLY A 130 16.10 -7.27 -9.92
C GLY A 130 15.33 -7.76 -11.14
N ILE A 131 14.83 -8.97 -11.05
CA ILE A 131 13.96 -9.56 -12.07
C ILE A 131 12.63 -9.91 -11.41
N ARG A 132 11.53 -9.40 -11.97
CA ARG A 132 10.20 -9.79 -11.52
C ARG A 132 9.79 -11.11 -12.15
N CYS A 133 9.62 -12.12 -11.30
CA CYS A 133 9.33 -13.51 -11.65
C CYS A 133 7.82 -13.78 -11.59
N ASN A 134 7.31 -14.50 -12.58
CA ASN A 134 5.94 -14.94 -12.67
C ASN A 134 5.91 -16.47 -12.85
N TYR A 135 5.22 -17.15 -11.96
CA TYR A 135 5.04 -18.60 -11.96
C TYR A 135 3.70 -18.97 -11.31
N GLU A 136 3.24 -20.18 -11.50
CA GLU A 136 1.96 -20.67 -10.98
C GLU A 136 1.99 -20.83 -9.44
N VAL A 137 1.00 -20.29 -8.77
CA VAL A 137 0.84 -20.40 -7.31
C VAL A 137 -0.51 -21.01 -6.89
N GLY A 138 -1.29 -21.50 -7.83
CA GLY A 138 -2.58 -22.16 -7.58
C GLY A 138 -3.73 -21.21 -7.25
N ASP A 139 -3.56 -19.89 -7.48
CA ASP A 139 -4.59 -18.89 -7.17
C ASP A 139 -5.61 -18.66 -8.29
N GLY A 140 -5.43 -19.36 -9.44
CA GLY A 140 -6.28 -19.27 -10.62
C GLY A 140 -6.15 -17.94 -11.39
N VAL A 141 -5.13 -17.13 -11.11
CA VAL A 141 -4.89 -15.84 -11.76
C VAL A 141 -3.64 -15.93 -12.63
N VAL A 142 -3.78 -15.71 -13.93
CA VAL A 142 -2.62 -15.44 -14.79
C VAL A 142 -2.20 -13.98 -14.58
N SER A 143 -1.12 -13.77 -13.83
CA SER A 143 -0.63 -12.42 -13.57
C SER A 143 -0.08 -11.81 -14.86
N ARG A 144 -0.43 -10.55 -15.13
CA ARG A 144 0.07 -9.79 -16.28
C ARG A 144 1.45 -9.14 -16.05
N PHE A 145 2.06 -9.40 -14.92
CA PHE A 145 3.30 -8.75 -14.48
C PHE A 145 4.45 -9.73 -14.41
N GLY A 146 5.64 -9.24 -14.76
CA GLY A 146 6.87 -9.99 -14.65
C GLY A 146 7.07 -11.03 -15.76
N PHE A 147 8.24 -11.61 -15.78
CA PHE A 147 8.61 -12.65 -16.74
C PHE A 147 8.07 -14.01 -16.29
N ASP A 148 7.39 -14.71 -17.18
CA ASP A 148 7.19 -16.14 -17.04
C ASP A 148 8.57 -16.82 -16.95
N VAL A 149 8.83 -17.48 -15.82
CA VAL A 149 10.15 -18.06 -15.51
C VAL A 149 10.59 -19.21 -16.44
N ASP A 150 9.68 -19.70 -17.25
CA ASP A 150 9.93 -20.74 -18.26
C ASP A 150 10.06 -20.18 -19.70
N SER A 151 9.94 -18.83 -19.85
CA SER A 151 9.99 -18.18 -21.16
C SER A 151 11.42 -17.91 -21.66
N ASP A 152 11.56 -17.76 -22.98
CA ASP A 152 12.81 -17.30 -23.60
C ASP A 152 13.20 -15.88 -23.15
N ASP A 153 12.23 -15.02 -22.84
CA ASP A 153 12.49 -13.66 -22.40
C ASP A 153 13.07 -13.63 -20.98
N PHE A 154 12.61 -14.52 -20.09
CA PHE A 154 13.25 -14.70 -18.78
C PHE A 154 14.71 -15.15 -18.93
N LYS A 155 15.00 -16.08 -19.83
CA LYS A 155 16.36 -16.49 -20.12
C LYS A 155 17.23 -15.34 -20.62
N LYS A 156 16.73 -14.53 -21.55
CA LYS A 156 17.45 -13.36 -22.10
C LYS A 156 17.82 -12.35 -21.02
N ILE A 157 16.91 -12.02 -20.12
CA ILE A 157 17.21 -11.09 -19.02
C ILE A 157 18.21 -11.70 -18.04
N LEU A 158 18.09 -12.98 -17.73
CA LEU A 158 18.99 -13.67 -16.82
C LEU A 158 20.42 -13.72 -17.38
N ASP A 159 20.57 -14.11 -18.65
CA ASP A 159 21.87 -14.12 -19.35
C ASP A 159 22.49 -12.72 -19.35
N TYR A 160 21.67 -11.69 -19.64
CA TYR A 160 22.14 -10.30 -19.67
C TYR A 160 22.68 -9.83 -18.31
N VAL A 161 21.97 -10.08 -17.21
CA VAL A 161 22.43 -9.64 -15.88
C VAL A 161 23.64 -10.40 -15.39
N GLN A 162 23.88 -11.62 -15.88
CA GLN A 162 25.07 -12.41 -15.56
C GLN A 162 26.30 -12.01 -16.39
N ASP A 163 26.10 -11.66 -17.66
CA ASP A 163 27.20 -11.41 -18.61
C ASP A 163 27.67 -9.95 -18.66
N THR A 164 26.89 -9.01 -18.09
CA THR A 164 27.18 -7.58 -18.20
C THR A 164 27.93 -7.08 -16.96
N THR A 165 29.17 -6.68 -17.15
CA THR A 165 30.13 -6.38 -16.06
C THR A 165 29.73 -5.23 -15.15
N ASN A 166 28.97 -4.23 -15.63
CA ASN A 166 28.50 -3.09 -14.86
C ASN A 166 27.03 -3.21 -14.45
N VAL A 167 26.43 -4.39 -14.66
CA VAL A 167 25.10 -4.73 -14.12
C VAL A 167 25.28 -5.63 -12.91
N HIS A 168 24.67 -5.24 -11.81
CA HIS A 168 24.65 -6.00 -10.57
C HIS A 168 23.29 -6.65 -10.41
N PHE A 169 23.24 -7.97 -10.48
CA PHE A 169 22.03 -8.72 -10.21
C PHE A 169 21.77 -8.75 -8.72
N TYR A 170 20.72 -8.06 -8.31
CA TYR A 170 20.43 -7.80 -6.92
C TYR A 170 19.35 -8.70 -6.35
N ASN A 171 18.29 -8.98 -7.12
CA ASN A 171 17.03 -9.44 -6.56
C ASN A 171 16.22 -10.32 -7.52
N PHE A 172 15.63 -11.40 -6.99
CA PHE A 172 14.41 -11.97 -7.57
C PHE A 172 13.20 -11.44 -6.79
N GLN A 173 12.22 -10.90 -7.53
CA GLN A 173 10.99 -10.36 -6.98
C GLN A 173 9.79 -11.12 -7.53
N CYS A 174 8.77 -11.37 -6.72
CA CYS A 174 7.45 -11.81 -7.19
C CYS A 174 6.34 -11.11 -6.42
N HIS A 175 5.17 -10.99 -7.06
CA HIS A 175 3.98 -10.48 -6.39
C HIS A 175 2.74 -11.08 -7.04
N PHE A 176 1.86 -11.69 -6.22
CA PHE A 176 0.64 -12.34 -6.66
C PHE A 176 -0.59 -11.68 -6.04
N ALA A 177 -1.75 -11.81 -6.70
CA ALA A 177 -2.95 -11.03 -6.41
C ALA A 177 -3.64 -11.41 -5.10
N LYS A 178 -3.63 -12.70 -4.75
CA LYS A 178 -4.42 -13.23 -3.62
C LYS A 178 -3.73 -13.00 -2.28
N ARG A 179 -4.55 -12.60 -1.28
CA ARG A 179 -4.10 -12.33 0.10
C ARG A 179 -4.28 -13.52 1.04
N GLN A 180 -5.06 -14.52 0.64
CA GLN A 180 -5.38 -15.68 1.44
C GLN A 180 -4.13 -16.50 1.73
N ILE A 181 -4.06 -17.03 2.94
CA ILE A 181 -2.87 -17.68 3.48
C ILE A 181 -2.46 -18.93 2.71
N GLU A 182 -3.40 -19.64 2.12
CA GLU A 182 -3.16 -20.87 1.36
C GLU A 182 -2.23 -20.70 0.15
N TYR A 183 -2.11 -19.48 -0.41
CA TYR A 183 -1.23 -19.20 -1.56
C TYR A 183 0.20 -18.80 -1.17
N TRP A 184 0.44 -18.46 0.09
CA TRP A 184 1.75 -17.99 0.55
C TRP A 184 2.83 -19.06 0.55
N PRO A 185 2.56 -20.32 0.97
CA PRO A 185 3.52 -21.40 0.84
C PRO A 185 3.92 -21.67 -0.62
N ALA A 186 2.97 -21.67 -1.56
CA ALA A 186 3.26 -21.86 -2.98
C ALA A 186 4.12 -20.73 -3.56
N ARG A 187 3.86 -19.48 -3.16
CA ARG A 187 4.68 -18.32 -3.52
C ARG A 187 6.13 -18.49 -3.08
N ALA A 188 6.36 -18.86 -1.82
CA ALA A 188 7.69 -19.06 -1.28
C ALA A 188 8.40 -20.27 -1.91
N LYS A 189 7.69 -21.39 -2.09
CA LYS A 189 8.23 -22.62 -2.71
C LYS A 189 8.62 -22.39 -4.17
N GLY A 190 7.77 -21.74 -4.96
CA GLY A 190 8.09 -21.43 -6.37
C GLY A 190 9.34 -20.58 -6.51
N MET A 191 9.57 -19.63 -5.60
CA MET A 191 10.81 -18.84 -5.57
C MET A 191 12.02 -19.71 -5.20
N VAL A 192 11.90 -20.60 -4.22
CA VAL A 192 12.96 -21.56 -3.84
C VAL A 192 13.27 -22.51 -4.98
N GLU A 193 12.26 -23.06 -5.64
CA GLU A 193 12.41 -23.96 -6.80
C GLU A 193 13.12 -23.25 -7.97
N LEU A 194 12.79 -21.99 -8.21
CA LEU A 194 13.46 -21.16 -9.21
C LEU A 194 14.95 -20.98 -8.88
N ILE A 195 15.27 -20.60 -7.66
CA ILE A 195 16.65 -20.40 -7.18
C ILE A 195 17.45 -21.71 -7.27
N ASP A 196 16.87 -22.82 -6.87
CA ASP A 196 17.51 -24.12 -6.91
C ASP A 196 17.77 -24.60 -8.35
N ARG A 197 16.77 -24.45 -9.22
CA ARG A 197 16.87 -24.78 -10.65
C ARG A 197 17.96 -23.99 -11.37
N LEU A 198 18.10 -22.71 -11.05
CA LEU A 198 19.09 -21.83 -11.65
C LEU A 198 20.48 -21.96 -11.02
N GLY A 199 20.58 -22.47 -9.80
CA GLY A 199 21.81 -22.48 -9.02
C GLY A 199 22.31 -21.08 -8.62
N ILE A 200 21.42 -20.06 -8.63
CA ILE A 200 21.75 -18.67 -8.36
C ILE A 200 21.03 -18.22 -7.10
N ILE A 201 21.77 -17.85 -6.07
CA ILE A 201 21.21 -17.23 -4.87
C ILE A 201 21.48 -15.72 -4.98
N PRO A 202 20.45 -14.87 -5.15
CA PRO A 202 20.63 -13.43 -5.23
C PRO A 202 20.98 -12.83 -3.87
N GLU A 203 21.35 -11.56 -3.81
CA GLU A 203 21.55 -10.86 -2.54
C GLU A 203 20.24 -10.66 -1.78
N ARG A 204 19.13 -10.56 -2.51
CA ARG A 204 17.80 -10.34 -1.96
C ARG A 204 16.77 -11.23 -2.63
N ILE A 205 15.77 -11.61 -1.87
CA ILE A 205 14.55 -12.29 -2.34
C ILE A 205 13.36 -11.46 -1.87
N ASP A 206 12.59 -10.95 -2.82
CA ASP A 206 11.40 -10.16 -2.54
C ASP A 206 10.16 -10.94 -2.97
N ILE A 207 9.32 -11.29 -2.01
CA ILE A 207 8.09 -12.07 -2.27
C ILE A 207 6.84 -11.21 -2.35
N GLY A 208 7.00 -9.89 -2.45
CA GLY A 208 5.92 -8.95 -2.69
C GLY A 208 4.98 -8.74 -1.52
N GLY A 209 3.85 -8.15 -1.81
CA GLY A 209 2.80 -7.79 -0.86
C GLY A 209 1.58 -8.71 -0.92
N GLY A 210 0.43 -8.13 -0.55
CA GLY A 210 -0.84 -8.85 -0.51
C GLY A 210 -1.09 -9.53 0.83
N LEU A 211 -0.82 -8.83 1.94
CA LEU A 211 -1.18 -9.25 3.29
C LEU A 211 -2.41 -8.49 3.77
N PHE A 212 -3.24 -9.17 4.57
CA PHE A 212 -4.23 -8.48 5.39
C PHE A 212 -3.55 -7.76 6.55
N GLY A 213 -4.08 -6.60 6.92
CA GLY A 213 -3.69 -5.87 8.10
C GLY A 213 -4.64 -6.07 9.26
N LYS A 214 -4.33 -5.45 10.38
CA LYS A 214 -5.24 -5.36 11.51
C LYS A 214 -6.51 -4.62 11.11
N MET A 215 -7.64 -5.11 11.57
CA MET A 215 -8.93 -4.49 11.35
C MET A 215 -9.88 -4.84 12.49
N ASP A 216 -10.92 -4.05 12.63
CA ASP A 216 -11.99 -4.26 13.61
C ASP A 216 -12.73 -5.57 13.33
N ASP A 217 -13.23 -6.23 14.38
CA ASP A 217 -13.94 -7.51 14.26
C ASP A 217 -15.25 -7.38 13.47
N SER A 218 -15.91 -6.23 13.54
CA SER A 218 -17.09 -5.93 12.72
C SER A 218 -16.79 -5.91 11.22
N LEU A 219 -15.58 -5.49 10.84
CA LEU A 219 -15.13 -5.52 9.46
C LEU A 219 -14.69 -6.93 9.06
N LYS A 220 -13.94 -7.63 9.92
CA LYS A 220 -13.51 -9.03 9.66
C LYS A 220 -14.69 -9.95 9.38
N ALA A 221 -15.78 -9.81 10.15
CA ALA A 221 -16.99 -10.62 10.01
C ALA A 221 -17.67 -10.52 8.63
N GLN A 222 -17.33 -9.51 7.83
CA GLN A 222 -17.89 -9.30 6.50
C GLN A 222 -17.04 -9.91 5.38
N PHE A 223 -15.84 -10.44 5.70
CA PHE A 223 -15.02 -11.18 4.73
C PHE A 223 -15.36 -12.67 4.76
N SER A 224 -15.28 -13.32 3.61
CA SER A 224 -15.34 -14.76 3.52
C SER A 224 -14.00 -15.39 3.90
N GLY A 225 -14.00 -16.29 4.88
CA GLY A 225 -12.82 -16.99 5.36
C GLY A 225 -12.08 -16.27 6.50
N GLU A 226 -11.06 -16.94 7.01
CA GLU A 226 -10.24 -16.43 8.08
C GLU A 226 -9.30 -15.30 7.57
N ILE A 227 -9.18 -14.24 8.36
CA ILE A 227 -8.19 -13.17 8.10
C ILE A 227 -6.91 -13.52 8.84
N PRO A 228 -5.82 -13.86 8.13
CA PRO A 228 -4.57 -14.28 8.76
C PRO A 228 -3.91 -13.12 9.51
N ASN A 229 -3.24 -13.45 10.61
CA ASN A 229 -2.38 -12.52 11.33
C ASN A 229 -0.92 -12.56 10.80
N TYR A 230 -0.06 -11.68 11.31
CA TYR A 230 1.33 -11.58 10.86
C TYR A 230 2.13 -12.87 11.12
N GLN A 231 1.85 -13.57 12.23
CA GLN A 231 2.54 -14.83 12.57
C GLN A 231 2.23 -15.92 11.54
N GLN A 232 0.96 -16.06 11.15
CA GLN A 232 0.55 -17.04 10.13
C GLN A 232 1.23 -16.76 8.77
N TYR A 233 1.32 -15.49 8.35
CA TYR A 233 2.06 -15.14 7.12
C TYR A 233 3.56 -15.43 7.22
N ALA A 234 4.18 -15.11 8.36
CA ALA A 234 5.59 -15.38 8.58
C ALA A 234 5.88 -16.88 8.57
N GLU A 235 5.05 -17.68 9.24
CA GLU A 235 5.16 -19.15 9.24
C GLU A 235 4.97 -19.74 7.84
N ALA A 236 3.98 -19.24 7.08
CA ALA A 236 3.68 -19.74 5.74
C ALA A 236 4.80 -19.49 4.71
N ALA A 237 5.53 -18.37 4.85
CA ALA A 237 6.55 -17.98 3.88
C ALA A 237 7.97 -18.05 4.41
N ALA A 238 8.28 -17.42 5.56
CA ALA A 238 9.65 -17.31 6.03
C ALA A 238 10.24 -18.68 6.44
N THR A 239 9.42 -19.62 6.93
CA THR A 239 9.87 -20.98 7.25
C THR A 239 10.44 -21.71 6.04
N VAL A 240 9.80 -21.54 4.86
CA VAL A 240 10.27 -22.16 3.61
C VAL A 240 11.69 -21.71 3.26
N PHE A 241 11.97 -20.42 3.39
CA PHE A 241 13.31 -19.87 3.14
C PHE A 241 14.29 -20.24 4.25
N ALA A 242 13.87 -20.25 5.51
CA ALA A 242 14.71 -20.64 6.63
C ALA A 242 15.20 -22.09 6.50
N GLU A 243 14.30 -23.00 6.11
CA GLU A 243 14.62 -24.41 5.88
C GLU A 243 15.53 -24.60 4.67
N TYR A 244 15.18 -24.02 3.52
CA TYR A 244 15.97 -24.15 2.29
C TYR A 244 17.39 -23.58 2.42
N LEU A 245 17.52 -22.44 3.09
CA LEU A 245 18.81 -21.75 3.25
C LEU A 245 19.60 -22.20 4.48
N LYS A 246 19.10 -23.15 5.28
CA LYS A 246 19.71 -23.55 6.56
C LYS A 246 21.20 -23.84 6.43
N ASP A 247 21.57 -24.64 5.45
CA ASP A 247 22.95 -25.13 5.24
C ASP A 247 23.68 -24.36 4.11
N LYS A 248 23.07 -23.33 3.53
CA LYS A 248 23.71 -22.48 2.51
C LYS A 248 24.60 -21.44 3.18
N SER A 249 25.75 -21.14 2.56
CA SER A 249 26.69 -20.11 3.04
C SER A 249 26.14 -18.68 2.86
N VAL A 250 25.31 -18.46 1.84
CA VAL A 250 24.68 -17.18 1.55
C VAL A 250 23.27 -17.16 2.15
N LYS A 251 22.96 -16.10 2.86
CA LYS A 251 21.63 -15.83 3.45
C LYS A 251 21.11 -14.51 2.86
N PRO A 252 20.37 -14.52 1.74
CA PRO A 252 19.84 -13.31 1.14
C PRO A 252 18.93 -12.54 2.11
N GLU A 253 18.82 -11.23 1.91
CA GLU A 253 17.79 -10.45 2.62
C GLU A 253 16.41 -10.82 2.06
N LEU A 254 15.54 -11.37 2.91
CA LEU A 254 14.15 -11.64 2.54
C LEU A 254 13.33 -10.36 2.71
N ILE A 255 12.54 -10.03 1.70
CA ILE A 255 11.69 -8.84 1.69
C ILE A 255 10.24 -9.20 1.42
N ILE A 256 9.34 -8.46 2.06
CA ILE A 256 7.93 -8.35 1.67
C ILE A 256 7.58 -6.89 1.41
N GLU A 257 6.53 -6.66 0.60
CA GLU A 257 6.05 -5.35 0.18
C GLU A 257 4.66 -5.02 0.79
N PRO A 258 4.54 -4.89 2.12
CA PRO A 258 3.25 -4.61 2.71
C PRO A 258 2.81 -3.17 2.42
N GLY A 259 1.53 -3.02 2.12
CA GLY A 259 0.83 -1.74 2.11
C GLY A 259 -0.26 -1.77 3.17
N SER A 260 -1.44 -2.31 2.82
CA SER A 260 -2.61 -2.37 3.70
C SER A 260 -2.33 -3.03 5.05
N ALA A 261 -1.40 -3.98 5.10
CA ALA A 261 -1.03 -4.69 6.32
C ALA A 261 -0.52 -3.75 7.42
N VAL A 262 0.21 -2.69 7.07
CA VAL A 262 0.80 -1.77 8.05
C VAL A 262 0.05 -0.45 8.18
N VAL A 263 -0.73 -0.03 7.17
CA VAL A 263 -1.37 1.28 7.17
C VAL A 263 -2.88 1.25 7.32
N GLY A 264 -3.52 0.08 7.12
CA GLY A 264 -4.98 -0.03 7.01
C GLY A 264 -5.74 0.58 8.18
N ASP A 265 -5.37 0.24 9.41
CA ASP A 265 -5.98 0.72 10.65
C ASP A 265 -5.40 2.04 11.17
N CYS A 266 -4.42 2.63 10.47
CA CYS A 266 -3.70 3.83 10.91
C CYS A 266 -4.36 5.14 10.52
N MET A 267 -5.52 5.10 9.90
CA MET A 267 -6.29 6.31 9.55
C MET A 267 -7.77 6.13 9.79
N LYS A 268 -8.38 7.23 10.19
CA LYS A 268 -9.83 7.40 10.34
C LYS A 268 -10.30 8.53 9.44
N PHE A 269 -11.52 8.41 8.95
CA PHE A 269 -12.22 9.52 8.31
C PHE A 269 -13.27 10.06 9.27
N VAL A 270 -13.31 11.36 9.42
CA VAL A 270 -14.34 12.08 10.21
C VAL A 270 -15.17 12.91 9.26
N GLY A 271 -16.49 12.72 9.29
CA GLY A 271 -17.44 13.51 8.55
C GLY A 271 -18.59 13.99 9.44
N THR A 272 -19.25 15.07 9.08
CA THR A 272 -20.38 15.64 9.84
C THR A 272 -21.70 15.33 9.15
N VAL A 273 -22.71 14.91 9.92
CA VAL A 273 -24.09 14.72 9.44
C VAL A 273 -24.72 16.08 9.13
N LYS A 274 -25.04 16.34 7.87
CA LYS A 274 -25.60 17.62 7.43
C LYS A 274 -27.10 17.63 7.31
N THR A 275 -27.69 16.54 6.86
CA THR A 275 -29.16 16.41 6.73
C THR A 275 -29.62 15.03 7.15
N ILE A 276 -30.82 14.96 7.68
CA ILE A 276 -31.55 13.70 7.90
C ILE A 276 -32.95 13.89 7.34
N LYS A 277 -33.39 12.95 6.50
CA LYS A 277 -34.71 13.03 5.85
C LYS A 277 -35.37 11.64 5.77
N ASN A 278 -36.68 11.63 5.71
CA ASN A 278 -37.44 10.42 5.39
C ASN A 278 -37.89 10.48 3.92
N VAL A 279 -37.58 9.46 3.16
CA VAL A 279 -37.99 9.32 1.76
C VAL A 279 -38.75 8.00 1.62
N ARG A 280 -40.08 8.07 1.49
CA ARG A 280 -40.97 6.92 1.32
C ARG A 280 -40.79 5.84 2.41
N GLY A 281 -40.60 6.29 3.66
CA GLY A 281 -40.43 5.39 4.81
C GLY A 281 -38.97 5.03 5.15
N LYS A 282 -38.01 5.28 4.26
CA LYS A 282 -36.57 5.06 4.52
C LYS A 282 -35.93 6.34 5.06
N TYR A 283 -35.26 6.24 6.20
CA TYR A 283 -34.44 7.33 6.73
C TYR A 283 -33.06 7.36 6.06
N ILE A 284 -32.64 8.54 5.67
CA ILE A 284 -31.39 8.81 4.96
C ILE A 284 -30.69 10.00 5.63
N ALA A 285 -29.47 9.81 6.09
CA ALA A 285 -28.61 10.86 6.61
C ALA A 285 -27.48 11.17 5.62
N THR A 286 -27.37 12.43 5.20
CA THR A 286 -26.25 12.88 4.34
C THR A 286 -25.10 13.35 5.21
N VAL A 287 -23.94 12.76 5.01
CA VAL A 287 -22.69 13.06 5.70
C VAL A 287 -21.78 13.88 4.77
N LEU A 288 -21.03 14.83 5.30
CA LEU A 288 -19.93 15.46 4.60
C LEU A 288 -18.75 14.49 4.49
N GLY A 289 -18.85 13.60 3.54
CA GLY A 289 -17.96 12.49 3.23
C GLY A 289 -18.51 11.74 2.03
N SER A 290 -17.77 10.80 1.50
CA SER A 290 -18.16 9.94 0.37
C SER A 290 -17.53 8.57 0.53
N GLN A 291 -18.12 7.54 -0.04
CA GLN A 291 -17.53 6.22 -0.16
C GLN A 291 -16.11 6.29 -0.77
N LYS A 292 -15.86 7.29 -1.63
CA LYS A 292 -14.54 7.56 -2.21
C LYS A 292 -13.51 8.02 -1.17
N ASN A 293 -13.95 8.63 -0.07
CA ASN A 293 -13.06 9.05 1.02
C ASN A 293 -12.56 7.87 1.88
N ILE A 294 -13.31 6.78 1.94
CA ILE A 294 -13.02 5.65 2.84
C ILE A 294 -12.47 4.42 2.12
N SER A 295 -12.55 4.39 0.77
CA SER A 295 -12.07 3.28 -0.08
C SER A 295 -12.58 1.88 0.34
N MET A 296 -13.77 1.84 0.94
CA MET A 296 -14.46 0.62 1.35
C MET A 296 -15.81 0.57 0.66
N SER A 297 -15.97 -0.32 -0.30
CA SER A 297 -17.23 -0.54 -1.03
C SER A 297 -17.77 -1.93 -0.77
N GLY A 298 -19.10 -2.06 -0.64
CA GLY A 298 -19.77 -3.33 -0.44
C GLY A 298 -19.66 -3.91 0.98
N VAL A 299 -19.12 -3.13 1.94
CA VAL A 299 -19.06 -3.48 3.37
C VAL A 299 -19.47 -2.28 4.21
N ASN A 300 -19.97 -2.52 5.40
CA ASN A 300 -20.15 -1.48 6.41
C ASN A 300 -18.83 -1.27 7.17
N PRO A 301 -18.22 -0.09 7.08
CA PRO A 301 -16.97 0.17 7.78
C PRO A 301 -17.18 0.22 9.30
N PRO A 302 -16.16 -0.08 10.11
CA PRO A 302 -16.22 0.18 11.55
C PRO A 302 -16.48 1.68 11.80
N MET A 303 -17.57 1.98 12.47
CA MET A 303 -18.09 3.35 12.60
C MET A 303 -18.49 3.68 14.03
N GLN A 304 -18.26 4.93 14.42
CA GLN A 304 -18.72 5.51 15.69
C GLN A 304 -19.45 6.83 15.42
N VAL A 305 -20.53 7.06 16.15
CA VAL A 305 -21.23 8.33 16.16
C VAL A 305 -20.81 9.10 17.43
N ILE A 306 -20.37 10.34 17.27
CA ILE A 306 -20.02 11.24 18.37
C ILE A 306 -21.06 12.37 18.38
N ALA A 307 -21.88 12.41 19.43
CA ALA A 307 -22.85 13.46 19.66
C ALA A 307 -22.16 14.81 19.87
N MET A 308 -22.56 15.82 19.10
CA MET A 308 -21.96 17.16 19.14
C MET A 308 -22.85 18.19 19.83
N GLY A 309 -23.80 17.75 20.67
CA GLY A 309 -24.66 18.60 21.48
C GLY A 309 -25.95 19.03 20.80
N GLY A 310 -26.27 18.52 19.62
CA GLY A 310 -27.56 18.66 18.97
C GLY A 310 -28.61 17.70 19.49
N GLU A 311 -29.87 17.88 19.03
CA GLU A 311 -30.95 16.94 19.29
C GLU A 311 -30.73 15.65 18.49
N GLN A 312 -30.73 14.51 19.18
CA GLN A 312 -30.63 13.19 18.59
C GLN A 312 -31.97 12.46 18.64
N GLN A 313 -32.24 11.66 17.62
CA GLN A 313 -33.37 10.74 17.56
C GLN A 313 -32.87 9.32 17.37
N GLU A 314 -33.65 8.33 17.81
CA GLU A 314 -33.42 6.91 17.55
C GLU A 314 -33.88 6.57 16.14
N TYR A 315 -33.04 5.89 15.39
CA TYR A 315 -33.36 5.41 14.04
C TYR A 315 -33.14 3.91 13.95
N SER A 316 -33.90 3.27 13.07
CA SER A 316 -33.69 1.90 12.64
C SER A 316 -33.54 1.86 11.13
N GLU A 317 -32.60 1.03 10.66
CA GLU A 317 -32.30 0.83 9.23
C GLU A 317 -32.02 2.12 8.45
N LEU A 318 -31.40 3.14 9.09
CA LEU A 318 -31.04 4.38 8.45
C LEU A 318 -29.79 4.19 7.56
N ASP A 319 -29.79 4.73 6.34
CA ASP A 319 -28.60 4.75 5.51
C ASP A 319 -27.84 6.09 5.68
N LEU A 320 -26.52 5.98 5.95
CA LEU A 320 -25.62 7.13 5.88
C LEU A 320 -25.05 7.21 4.46
N VAL A 321 -25.34 8.30 3.77
CA VAL A 321 -24.95 8.53 2.38
C VAL A 321 -23.98 9.69 2.26
N GLY A 322 -23.20 9.70 1.18
CA GLY A 322 -22.23 10.75 0.91
C GLY A 322 -22.85 12.03 0.33
N PHE A 323 -22.00 13.04 0.14
CA PHE A 323 -22.38 14.34 -0.43
C PHE A 323 -22.48 14.35 -1.96
N THR A 324 -22.08 13.26 -2.61
CA THR A 324 -22.05 13.21 -4.08
C THR A 324 -23.44 13.03 -4.67
N CYS A 325 -23.59 13.31 -5.98
CA CYS A 325 -24.82 13.06 -6.72
C CYS A 325 -24.93 11.63 -7.27
N ILE A 326 -24.10 10.69 -6.77
CA ILE A 326 -24.11 9.29 -7.16
C ILE A 326 -25.03 8.52 -6.19
N GLU A 327 -26.09 7.88 -6.70
CA GLU A 327 -27.04 7.12 -5.87
C GLU A 327 -26.38 6.02 -5.01
N GLY A 328 -25.32 5.38 -5.53
CA GLY A 328 -24.56 4.36 -4.82
C GLY A 328 -23.51 4.88 -3.84
N ASP A 329 -23.47 6.19 -3.57
CA ASP A 329 -22.51 6.78 -2.61
C ASP A 329 -23.02 6.59 -1.17
N VAL A 330 -22.99 5.35 -0.71
CA VAL A 330 -23.42 4.95 0.63
C VAL A 330 -22.19 4.64 1.49
N LEU A 331 -22.09 5.31 2.62
CA LEU A 331 -21.01 5.14 3.60
C LEU A 331 -21.33 4.01 4.57
N TYR A 332 -22.60 3.83 4.95
CA TYR A 332 -23.05 2.80 5.88
C TYR A 332 -24.51 2.45 5.63
N HIS A 333 -24.81 1.17 5.50
CA HIS A 333 -26.16 0.66 5.30
C HIS A 333 -26.80 0.22 6.63
N ASN A 334 -28.10 0.53 6.78
CA ASN A 334 -28.94 0.04 7.86
C ASN A 334 -28.35 0.29 9.26
N TYR A 335 -28.04 1.55 9.54
CA TYR A 335 -27.61 1.97 10.88
C TYR A 335 -28.79 1.95 11.85
N ASP A 336 -28.60 1.28 12.98
CA ASP A 336 -29.51 1.28 14.13
C ASP A 336 -28.86 2.05 15.29
N GLY A 337 -29.54 3.10 15.77
CA GLY A 337 -29.07 3.87 16.91
C GLY A 337 -29.43 5.35 16.86
N LYS A 338 -28.85 6.13 17.78
CA LYS A 338 -29.09 7.56 17.91
C LYS A 338 -28.25 8.36 16.94
N LEU A 339 -28.87 9.32 16.27
CA LEU A 339 -28.19 10.22 15.35
C LEU A 339 -28.90 11.58 15.36
N GLY A 340 -28.10 12.65 15.26
CA GLY A 340 -28.56 14.02 15.12
C GLY A 340 -27.83 14.75 14.00
N ARG A 341 -28.42 15.87 13.54
CA ARG A 341 -27.69 16.80 12.67
C ARG A 341 -26.52 17.39 13.43
N GLU A 342 -25.42 17.61 12.72
CA GLU A 342 -24.13 18.07 13.22
C GLU A 342 -23.35 17.03 14.07
N ASP A 343 -23.90 15.82 14.28
CA ASP A 343 -23.09 14.74 14.86
C ASP A 343 -21.89 14.38 13.98
N ALA A 344 -20.80 13.99 14.59
CA ALA A 344 -19.62 13.51 13.88
C ALA A 344 -19.67 11.99 13.69
N ILE A 345 -19.42 11.56 12.46
CA ILE A 345 -19.25 10.17 12.09
C ILE A 345 -17.76 9.88 11.98
N VAL A 346 -17.25 8.94 12.76
CA VAL A 346 -15.85 8.51 12.72
C VAL A 346 -15.80 7.11 12.13
N ILE A 347 -15.17 6.99 10.97
CA ILE A 347 -15.00 5.73 10.24
C ILE A 347 -13.54 5.28 10.37
N ASN A 348 -13.32 4.08 10.88
CA ASN A 348 -12.00 3.49 11.07
C ASN A 348 -11.50 2.74 9.81
N ASN A 349 -10.27 2.26 9.84
CA ASN A 349 -9.64 1.46 8.78
C ASN A 349 -9.54 2.17 7.41
N CYS A 350 -9.41 3.49 7.40
CA CYS A 350 -9.32 4.28 6.17
C CYS A 350 -7.87 4.49 5.66
N GLY A 351 -6.88 3.75 6.17
CA GLY A 351 -5.47 3.99 5.82
C GLY A 351 -5.07 3.55 4.41
N SER A 352 -5.76 2.54 3.86
CA SER A 352 -5.42 1.96 2.57
C SER A 352 -6.21 2.58 1.44
N TYR A 353 -5.52 3.12 0.44
CA TYR A 353 -6.06 3.64 -0.83
C TYR A 353 -7.02 4.84 -0.72
N SER A 354 -7.40 5.29 0.46
CA SER A 354 -8.39 6.35 0.64
C SER A 354 -7.90 7.72 0.17
N LEU A 355 -6.64 8.06 0.42
CA LEU A 355 -6.05 9.32 -0.03
C LEU A 355 -5.54 9.27 -1.47
N VAL A 356 -4.95 8.14 -1.86
CA VAL A 356 -4.22 8.01 -3.12
C VAL A 356 -5.13 7.74 -4.33
N MET A 357 -6.32 7.16 -4.11
CA MET A 357 -7.28 6.84 -5.18
C MET A 357 -8.48 7.79 -5.24
N LYS A 358 -8.47 8.86 -4.44
CA LYS A 358 -9.56 9.84 -4.46
C LYS A 358 -9.15 11.09 -5.23
N PRO A 359 -9.67 11.31 -6.44
CA PRO A 359 -9.57 12.60 -7.11
C PRO A 359 -10.47 13.63 -6.41
N PRO A 360 -10.22 14.93 -6.59
CA PRO A 360 -11.19 15.94 -6.24
C PRO A 360 -12.44 15.75 -7.13
N PHE A 361 -13.56 15.40 -6.48
CA PHE A 361 -14.83 15.16 -7.14
C PHE A 361 -15.94 15.85 -6.37
N ILE A 362 -16.61 16.80 -7.01
CA ILE A 362 -17.64 17.71 -6.46
C ILE A 362 -17.03 18.65 -5.41
N LEU A 363 -16.27 18.15 -4.47
CA LEU A 363 -15.54 18.91 -3.45
C LEU A 363 -14.04 18.67 -3.55
N PRO A 364 -13.21 19.67 -3.20
CA PRO A 364 -11.78 19.49 -2.97
C PRO A 364 -11.48 18.44 -1.89
N ASN A 365 -10.25 17.91 -1.85
CA ASN A 365 -9.86 16.94 -0.86
C ASN A 365 -9.74 17.56 0.54
N PHE A 366 -10.19 16.79 1.55
CA PHE A 366 -10.16 17.17 2.96
C PHE A 366 -8.75 17.14 3.55
N PRO A 367 -8.51 17.89 4.65
CA PRO A 367 -7.21 17.89 5.32
C PRO A 367 -6.92 16.55 6.00
N VAL A 368 -5.61 16.29 6.21
CA VAL A 368 -5.10 15.15 6.97
C VAL A 368 -4.37 15.66 8.19
N LEU A 369 -4.75 15.18 9.35
CA LEU A 369 -4.22 15.58 10.65
C LEU A 369 -3.58 14.36 11.33
N ASP A 370 -2.50 14.57 12.07
CA ASP A 370 -1.93 13.57 12.99
C ASP A 370 -2.16 14.02 14.43
N ILE A 371 -2.59 13.10 15.28
CA ILE A 371 -2.82 13.37 16.70
C ILE A 371 -1.73 12.66 17.49
N CYS A 372 -0.80 13.45 18.05
CA CYS A 372 0.26 12.98 18.93
C CYS A 372 0.00 13.51 20.35
N GLY A 373 -0.63 12.71 21.20
CA GLY A 373 -1.09 13.14 22.50
C GLY A 373 -2.09 14.30 22.42
N GLU A 374 -1.77 15.46 23.02
CA GLU A 374 -2.63 16.66 22.97
C GLU A 374 -2.37 17.56 21.73
N LYS A 375 -1.34 17.25 20.94
CA LYS A 375 -0.96 18.05 19.77
C LYS A 375 -1.62 17.54 18.51
N VAL A 376 -2.12 18.48 17.70
CA VAL A 376 -2.63 18.22 16.35
C VAL A 376 -1.67 18.82 15.36
N GLU A 377 -1.07 17.96 14.52
CA GLU A 377 -0.19 18.34 13.41
C GLU A 377 -0.98 18.27 12.09
N VAL A 378 -0.89 19.32 11.26
CA VAL A 378 -1.46 19.29 9.92
C VAL A 378 -0.46 18.61 8.98
N ILE A 379 -0.79 17.40 8.54
CA ILE A 379 0.04 16.60 7.62
C ILE A 379 -0.22 17.01 6.16
N LYS A 380 -1.49 17.24 5.82
CA LYS A 380 -1.93 17.77 4.53
C LYS A 380 -3.01 18.82 4.78
N LYS A 381 -2.85 20.00 4.19
CA LYS A 381 -3.92 21.01 4.20
C LYS A 381 -5.12 20.53 3.38
N GLY A 382 -6.32 20.98 3.72
CA GLY A 382 -7.47 20.83 2.83
C GLY A 382 -7.19 21.56 1.52
N GLU A 383 -7.60 20.98 0.42
CA GLU A 383 -7.49 21.59 -0.90
C GLU A 383 -8.51 22.72 -1.03
N VAL A 384 -8.16 23.75 -1.78
CA VAL A 384 -9.04 24.85 -2.18
C VAL A 384 -9.23 24.82 -3.70
N PHE A 385 -10.14 25.63 -4.21
CA PHE A 385 -10.45 25.71 -5.64
C PHE A 385 -9.19 25.89 -6.51
N ASP A 386 -8.28 26.77 -6.09
CA ASP A 386 -7.07 27.07 -6.86
C ASP A 386 -6.11 25.88 -6.96
N ASP A 387 -6.07 24.99 -5.97
CA ASP A 387 -5.24 23.75 -6.03
C ASP A 387 -5.64 22.83 -7.20
N ILE A 388 -6.90 22.95 -7.62
CA ILE A 388 -7.45 22.17 -8.74
C ILE A 388 -7.38 22.98 -10.04
N PHE A 389 -7.78 24.23 -9.98
CA PHE A 389 -8.04 25.05 -11.17
C PHE A 389 -6.78 25.61 -11.82
N HIS A 390 -5.69 25.82 -11.07
CA HIS A 390 -4.45 26.39 -11.61
C HIS A 390 -3.79 25.54 -12.71
N THR A 391 -4.19 24.28 -12.86
CA THR A 391 -3.69 23.39 -13.93
C THR A 391 -4.42 23.56 -15.26
N PHE A 392 -5.57 24.25 -15.27
CA PHE A 392 -6.30 24.49 -16.50
C PHE A 392 -5.73 25.71 -17.24
N ALA A 393 -5.66 25.60 -18.56
CA ALA A 393 -5.32 26.69 -19.46
C ALA A 393 -6.59 27.13 -20.22
N PHE A 394 -6.87 28.43 -20.28
CA PHE A 394 -8.04 29.01 -20.96
C PHE A 394 -7.75 30.45 -21.46
#